data_1d7a1fe8bdfe56961a936a0aa2d8e660
#
_entry.id   1d7a1fe8bdfe56961a936a0aa2d8e660
#
_cell.length_a   1.000
_cell.length_b   1.000
_cell.length_c   1.000
_cell.angle_alpha   90.00
_cell.angle_beta   90.00
_cell.angle_gamma   90.00
#
_symmetry.space_group_name_H-M   'P 1'
#
loop_
_entity.id
_entity.type
_entity.pdbx_description
1 polymer ?
#
loop_
_entity_poly.entity_id
_entity_poly.type
_entity_poly.pdbx_seq_one_letter_code
_entity_poly.pdbx_strand_id
1 'polypeptide(L)'
;VGYVGKAMIQKEGKLEMLYREPSPADIATKSEQVYLIGWGGIYYPPRSLDERVLNMQAVHKIVPGRGSDIWFWAAAHAKGTEQVCLGVPQNYNLGIPIPQNDETKPKDQPHQDVLFDRFQMAVDYFGIREKLLEVLPEKKR
;
A
#
# COMPACT_ATOMS: atom_id res chain seq x y z
N VAL A 1 3.26 5.10 9.68
CA VAL A 1 4.49 5.65 9.08
C VAL A 1 5.27 4.52 8.41
N GLY A 2 5.73 4.71 7.20
CA GLY A 2 6.55 3.73 6.48
C GLY A 2 7.71 4.37 5.74
N TYR A 3 8.74 3.59 5.46
CA TYR A 3 9.91 4.08 4.72
C TYR A 3 9.72 4.06 3.21
N VAL A 4 8.96 3.12 2.70
CA VAL A 4 8.76 2.93 1.27
C VAL A 4 7.29 3.08 0.92
N GLY A 5 7.02 3.81 -0.13
CA GLY A 5 5.67 4.04 -0.61
C GLY A 5 5.62 4.29 -2.11
N LYS A 6 4.42 4.31 -2.65
CA LYS A 6 4.11 4.68 -4.03
C LYS A 6 3.09 5.80 -4.01
N ALA A 7 3.19 6.71 -4.95
CA ALA A 7 2.16 7.70 -5.17
C ALA A 7 0.93 7.04 -5.79
N MET A 8 -0.25 7.47 -5.35
CA MET A 8 -1.52 7.04 -5.90
C MET A 8 -2.13 8.14 -6.76
N ILE A 9 -2.81 7.72 -7.79
CA ILE A 9 -3.57 8.58 -8.69
C ILE A 9 -4.92 7.95 -9.00
N GLN A 10 -5.79 8.71 -9.61
CA GLN A 10 -6.98 8.17 -10.23
C GLN A 10 -6.89 8.23 -11.77
N LYS A 11 -7.52 7.28 -12.42
CA LYS A 11 -7.71 7.24 -13.87
C LYS A 11 -9.05 6.62 -14.18
N GLU A 12 -9.90 7.37 -14.86
CA GLU A 12 -11.24 6.91 -15.26
C GLU A 12 -12.04 6.30 -14.09
N GLY A 13 -12.00 6.93 -12.92
CA GLY A 13 -12.69 6.49 -11.72
C GLY A 13 -12.09 5.27 -11.01
N LYS A 14 -10.91 4.82 -11.44
CA LYS A 14 -10.15 3.76 -10.77
C LYS A 14 -8.92 4.32 -10.06
N LEU A 15 -8.59 3.72 -8.94
CA LEU A 15 -7.38 4.05 -8.20
C LEU A 15 -6.20 3.31 -8.83
N GLU A 16 -5.13 4.01 -9.14
CA GLU A 16 -3.88 3.42 -9.66
C GLU A 16 -2.70 3.79 -8.75
N MET A 17 -1.76 2.86 -8.60
CA MET A 17 -0.48 3.11 -7.96
C MET A 17 0.55 3.43 -9.04
N LEU A 18 1.21 4.59 -8.92
CA LEU A 18 2.35 4.88 -9.76
C LEU A 18 3.55 4.07 -9.29
N TYR A 19 4.17 3.34 -10.20
CA TYR A 19 5.45 2.65 -9.99
C TYR A 19 6.65 3.61 -9.92
N ARG A 20 6.38 4.88 -9.68
CA ARG A 20 7.41 5.90 -9.48
C ARG A 20 7.66 6.02 -7.99
N GLU A 21 8.90 5.93 -7.59
CA GLU A 21 9.29 6.30 -6.24
C GLU A 21 8.85 7.75 -5.95
N PRO A 22 8.34 8.03 -4.75
CA PRO A 22 8.05 9.41 -4.38
C PRO A 22 9.29 10.26 -4.65
N SER A 23 9.09 11.44 -5.23
CA SER A 23 10.18 12.39 -5.36
C SER A 23 10.68 12.80 -3.96
N PRO A 24 11.92 13.27 -3.81
CA PRO A 24 12.39 13.81 -2.54
C PRO A 24 11.49 14.90 -1.93
N ALA A 25 10.72 15.61 -2.76
CA ALA A 25 9.72 16.58 -2.33
C ALA A 25 8.48 15.93 -1.70
N ASP A 26 8.22 14.65 -2.01
CA ASP A 26 7.08 13.89 -1.47
C ASP A 26 7.48 13.13 -0.18
N ILE A 27 8.74 13.17 0.21
CA ILE A 27 9.26 12.55 1.44
C ILE A 27 8.68 13.30 2.64
N ALA A 28 8.21 12.53 3.62
CA ALA A 28 7.59 13.03 4.85
C ALA A 28 6.28 13.81 4.63
N THR A 29 5.69 13.79 3.45
CA THR A 29 4.38 14.40 3.22
C THR A 29 3.31 13.47 3.80
N LYS A 30 2.53 13.99 4.75
CA LYS A 30 1.29 13.33 5.17
C LYS A 30 0.35 13.35 3.99
N SER A 31 0.01 12.19 3.47
CA SER A 31 -0.78 12.17 2.26
C SER A 31 -1.66 10.94 2.16
N GLU A 32 -2.94 11.17 1.92
CA GLU A 32 -3.87 10.13 1.47
C GLU A 32 -3.47 9.56 0.10
N GLN A 33 -2.55 10.25 -0.58
CA GLN A 33 -2.02 9.87 -1.88
C GLN A 33 -0.87 8.87 -1.82
N VAL A 34 -0.49 8.40 -0.63
CA VAL A 34 0.63 7.47 -0.46
C VAL A 34 0.14 6.08 -0.14
N TYR A 35 0.57 5.12 -0.93
CA TYR A 35 0.46 3.70 -0.65
C TYR A 35 1.76 3.21 -0.03
N LEU A 36 1.73 2.79 1.23
CA LEU A 36 2.90 2.27 1.94
C LEU A 36 3.16 0.81 1.59
N ILE A 37 4.42 0.48 1.32
CA ILE A 37 4.85 -0.87 0.92
C ILE A 37 5.51 -1.57 2.11
N GLY A 38 5.05 -2.78 2.41
CA GLY A 38 5.40 -3.51 3.64
C GLY A 38 6.86 -3.92 3.77
N TRP A 39 7.56 -4.20 2.65
CA TRP A 39 8.94 -4.68 2.73
C TRP A 39 9.93 -3.67 3.32
N GLY A 40 9.63 -2.38 3.23
CA GLY A 40 10.44 -1.31 3.83
C GLY A 40 10.18 -1.10 5.33
N GLY A 41 9.22 -1.84 5.89
CA GLY A 41 8.74 -1.66 7.25
C GLY A 41 7.68 -0.56 7.37
N ILE A 42 6.57 -0.90 8.01
CA ILE A 42 5.49 0.04 8.32
C ILE A 42 5.16 -0.05 9.81
N TYR A 43 5.13 1.09 10.47
CA TYR A 43 4.66 1.20 11.85
C TYR A 43 3.20 1.64 11.88
N TYR A 44 2.36 0.83 12.48
CA TYR A 44 0.97 1.13 12.77
C TYR A 44 0.83 1.36 14.28
N PRO A 45 0.51 2.58 14.74
CA PRO A 45 0.24 2.83 16.16
C PRO A 45 -0.94 2.00 16.67
N PRO A 46 -1.04 1.75 17.98
CA PRO A 46 -2.25 1.15 18.54
C PRO A 46 -3.52 1.90 18.11
N ARG A 47 -4.56 1.16 17.78
CA ARG A 47 -5.87 1.68 17.35
C ARG A 47 -5.87 2.46 16.01
N SER A 48 -4.83 2.34 15.21
CA SER A 48 -4.73 3.00 13.90
C SER A 48 -5.41 2.25 12.75
N LEU A 49 -5.96 1.07 13.01
CA LEU A 49 -6.60 0.22 12.01
C LEU A 49 -8.11 0.07 12.30
N ASP A 50 -8.89 0.00 11.24
CA ASP A 50 -10.32 -0.33 11.31
C ASP A 50 -10.51 -1.77 11.82
N GLU A 51 -11.54 -2.01 12.63
CA GLU A 51 -11.80 -3.30 13.27
C GLU A 51 -12.01 -4.45 12.29
N ARG A 52 -12.49 -4.15 11.09
CA ARG A 52 -12.65 -5.13 9.99
C ARG A 52 -11.33 -5.76 9.57
N VAL A 53 -10.19 -5.19 9.95
CA VAL A 53 -8.85 -5.78 9.69
C VAL A 53 -8.73 -7.19 10.25
N LEU A 54 -9.49 -7.53 11.29
CA LEU A 54 -9.49 -8.85 11.95
C LEU A 54 -10.40 -9.88 11.27
N ASN A 55 -11.11 -9.50 10.21
CA ASN A 55 -11.98 -10.44 9.49
C ASN A 55 -11.17 -11.39 8.60
N MET A 56 -10.76 -12.52 9.17
CA MET A 56 -9.92 -13.51 8.50
C MET A 56 -10.57 -14.11 7.24
N GLN A 57 -11.90 -14.23 7.18
CA GLN A 57 -12.59 -14.71 5.99
C GLN A 57 -12.41 -13.72 4.83
N ALA A 58 -12.53 -12.43 5.11
CA ALA A 58 -12.30 -11.38 4.11
C ALA A 58 -10.81 -11.32 3.70
N VAL A 59 -9.87 -11.46 4.65
CA VAL A 59 -8.43 -11.56 4.34
C VAL A 59 -8.16 -12.69 3.35
N HIS A 60 -8.63 -13.91 3.64
CA HIS A 60 -8.41 -15.06 2.77
C HIS A 60 -9.06 -14.91 1.39
N LYS A 61 -10.17 -14.19 1.30
CA LYS A 61 -10.87 -13.96 0.04
C LYS A 61 -10.20 -12.87 -0.81
N ILE A 62 -9.73 -11.78 -0.18
CA ILE A 62 -9.29 -10.57 -0.88
C ILE A 62 -7.77 -10.58 -1.12
N VAL A 63 -6.99 -10.99 -0.12
CA VAL A 63 -5.52 -10.97 -0.17
C VAL A 63 -4.90 -12.34 0.15
N PRO A 64 -5.31 -13.43 -0.51
CA PRO A 64 -4.81 -14.76 -0.19
C PRO A 64 -3.30 -14.85 -0.38
N GLY A 65 -2.56 -15.22 0.66
CA GLY A 65 -1.12 -15.47 0.65
C GLY A 65 -0.23 -14.23 0.53
N ARG A 66 -0.61 -13.20 -0.24
CA ARG A 66 0.13 -11.96 -0.44
C ARG A 66 -0.79 -10.76 -0.56
N GLY A 67 -0.29 -9.58 -0.18
CA GLY A 67 -1.05 -8.33 -0.19
C GLY A 67 -1.44 -7.87 1.21
N SER A 68 -0.72 -8.32 2.24
CA SER A 68 -0.94 -7.86 3.61
C SER A 68 -0.78 -6.34 3.75
N ASP A 69 0.15 -5.75 3.02
CA ASP A 69 0.33 -4.31 2.94
C ASP A 69 -0.90 -3.60 2.33
N ILE A 70 -1.53 -4.18 1.31
CA ILE A 70 -2.80 -3.70 0.75
C ILE A 70 -3.88 -3.68 1.83
N TRP A 71 -4.00 -4.78 2.57
CA TRP A 71 -5.02 -4.96 3.59
C TRP A 71 -4.87 -3.96 4.75
N PHE A 72 -3.68 -3.87 5.33
CA PHE A 72 -3.41 -2.96 6.43
C PHE A 72 -3.47 -1.49 6.01
N TRP A 73 -3.00 -1.16 4.82
CA TRP A 73 -3.11 0.18 4.26
C TRP A 73 -4.58 0.62 4.12
N ALA A 74 -5.44 -0.22 3.54
CA ALA A 74 -6.86 0.08 3.39
C ALA A 74 -7.58 0.21 4.74
N ALA A 75 -7.25 -0.67 5.71
CA ALA A 75 -7.79 -0.59 7.06
C ALA A 75 -7.37 0.70 7.80
N ALA A 76 -6.14 1.17 7.60
CA ALA A 76 -5.67 2.43 8.17
C ALA A 76 -6.43 3.63 7.56
N HIS A 77 -6.64 3.65 6.25
CA HIS A 77 -7.44 4.68 5.59
C HIS A 77 -8.91 4.69 6.06
N ALA A 78 -9.51 3.52 6.19
CA ALA A 78 -10.88 3.39 6.70
C ALA A 78 -11.02 3.92 8.13
N LYS A 79 -9.97 3.75 8.96
CA LYS A 79 -9.92 4.33 10.31
C LYS A 79 -9.71 5.85 10.31
N GLY A 80 -9.34 6.45 9.20
CA GLY A 80 -8.95 7.85 9.10
C GLY A 80 -7.53 8.13 9.59
N THR A 81 -6.68 7.10 9.66
CA THR A 81 -5.29 7.24 10.07
C THR A 81 -4.46 7.86 8.95
N GLU A 82 -3.85 9.00 9.24
CA GLU A 82 -2.91 9.63 8.31
C GLU A 82 -1.70 8.74 8.04
N GLN A 83 -1.30 8.63 6.78
CA GLN A 83 -0.14 7.86 6.37
C GLN A 83 0.99 8.78 5.96
N VAL A 84 2.19 8.44 6.40
CA VAL A 84 3.40 9.22 6.14
C VAL A 84 4.45 8.30 5.54
N CYS A 85 4.94 8.64 4.35
CA CYS A 85 6.10 8.00 3.75
C CYS A 85 7.33 8.85 4.07
N LEU A 86 8.30 8.25 4.74
CA LEU A 86 9.56 8.95 5.07
C LEU A 86 10.51 9.01 3.88
N GLY A 87 10.30 8.12 2.90
CA GLY A 87 11.22 7.94 1.78
C GLY A 87 12.55 7.33 2.22
N VAL A 88 13.28 6.82 1.25
CA VAL A 88 14.63 6.30 1.45
C VAL A 88 15.58 7.18 0.64
N PRO A 89 16.61 7.78 1.26
CA PRO A 89 17.66 8.43 0.49
C PRO A 89 18.20 7.48 -0.57
N GLN A 90 18.43 7.96 -1.79
CA GLN A 90 18.86 7.14 -2.94
C GLN A 90 20.09 6.25 -2.68
N ASN A 91 20.89 6.57 -1.67
CA ASN A 91 22.12 5.87 -1.31
C ASN A 91 21.99 5.06 0.00
N TYR A 92 20.78 4.83 0.50
CA TYR A 92 20.60 4.13 1.76
C TYR A 92 20.30 2.65 1.52
N ASN A 93 21.28 1.81 1.83
CA ASN A 93 21.06 0.37 1.92
C ASN A 93 20.22 0.08 3.16
N LEU A 94 18.93 -0.22 2.97
CA LEU A 94 17.99 -0.60 4.02
C LEU A 94 18.30 -1.98 4.61
N GLY A 95 19.51 -2.18 5.06
CA GLY A 95 19.89 -3.39 5.76
C GLY A 95 20.92 -4.25 5.03
N ILE A 96 21.29 -5.33 5.68
CA ILE A 96 22.22 -6.31 5.14
C ILE A 96 21.44 -7.26 4.24
N PRO A 97 21.78 -7.37 2.94
CA PRO A 97 21.10 -8.32 2.07
C PRO A 97 21.33 -9.74 2.57
N ILE A 98 20.26 -10.43 2.94
CA ILE A 98 20.33 -11.86 3.26
C ILE A 98 20.31 -12.63 1.93
N PRO A 99 21.32 -13.43 1.61
CA PRO A 99 21.30 -14.25 0.42
C PRO A 99 20.10 -15.18 0.44
N GLN A 100 19.25 -15.08 -0.57
CA GLN A 100 18.12 -16.01 -0.76
C GLN A 100 18.55 -17.07 -1.77
N ASN A 101 18.45 -18.33 -1.38
CA ASN A 101 18.58 -19.44 -2.33
C ASN A 101 17.24 -19.62 -3.09
N ASP A 102 17.29 -20.34 -4.21
CA ASP A 102 16.10 -20.54 -5.06
C ASP A 102 14.98 -21.32 -4.35
N GLU A 103 15.29 -22.04 -3.27
CA GLU A 103 14.32 -22.77 -2.46
C GLU A 103 13.50 -21.85 -1.57
N THR A 104 14.08 -20.73 -1.13
CA THR A 104 13.41 -19.76 -0.25
C THR A 104 12.70 -18.64 -1.01
N LYS A 105 12.99 -18.50 -2.31
CA LYS A 105 12.25 -17.56 -3.17
C LYS A 105 10.82 -18.07 -3.34
N PRO A 106 9.82 -17.22 -3.10
CA PRO A 106 8.45 -17.60 -3.41
C PRO A 106 8.33 -17.91 -4.91
N LYS A 107 8.01 -19.15 -5.24
CA LYS A 107 7.92 -19.63 -6.64
C LYS A 107 6.75 -18.99 -7.38
N ASP A 108 5.71 -18.59 -6.66
CA ASP A 108 4.48 -18.01 -7.22
C ASP A 108 4.35 -16.56 -6.78
N GLN A 109 4.95 -15.65 -7.52
CA GLN A 109 4.63 -14.23 -7.37
C GLN A 109 3.34 -13.95 -8.16
N PRO A 110 2.26 -13.48 -7.51
CA PRO A 110 1.08 -13.09 -8.24
C PRO A 110 1.44 -11.98 -9.22
N HIS A 111 0.91 -12.11 -10.43
CA HIS A 111 1.06 -11.10 -11.47
C HIS A 111 0.60 -9.74 -10.95
N GLN A 112 1.14 -8.63 -11.49
CA GLN A 112 0.76 -7.28 -11.05
C GLN A 112 -0.74 -7.03 -11.17
N ASP A 113 -1.38 -7.59 -12.20
CA ASP A 113 -2.83 -7.49 -12.41
C ASP A 113 -3.62 -8.09 -11.23
N VAL A 114 -3.17 -9.23 -10.70
CA VAL A 114 -3.80 -9.85 -9.53
C VAL A 114 -3.65 -8.99 -8.27
N LEU A 115 -2.51 -8.34 -8.08
CA LEU A 115 -2.31 -7.42 -6.95
C LEU A 115 -3.16 -6.15 -7.12
N PHE A 116 -3.33 -5.69 -8.34
CA PHE A 116 -4.20 -4.57 -8.65
C PHE A 116 -5.67 -4.90 -8.32
N ASP A 117 -6.16 -6.08 -8.73
CA ASP A 117 -7.51 -6.52 -8.41
C ASP A 117 -7.73 -6.64 -6.90
N ARG A 118 -6.78 -7.22 -6.17
CA ARG A 118 -6.81 -7.29 -4.70
C ARG A 118 -6.87 -5.91 -4.05
N PHE A 119 -6.13 -4.97 -4.60
CA PHE A 119 -6.15 -3.59 -4.16
C PHE A 119 -7.55 -2.97 -4.34
N GLN A 120 -8.16 -3.12 -5.52
CA GLN A 120 -9.51 -2.63 -5.76
C GLN A 120 -10.53 -3.28 -4.82
N MET A 121 -10.44 -4.60 -4.62
CA MET A 121 -11.32 -5.33 -3.71
C MET A 121 -11.17 -4.87 -2.25
N ALA A 122 -9.96 -4.60 -1.79
CA ALA A 122 -9.72 -4.08 -0.44
C ALA A 122 -10.29 -2.66 -0.27
N VAL A 123 -10.08 -1.80 -1.25
CA VAL A 123 -10.63 -0.44 -1.27
C VAL A 123 -12.17 -0.47 -1.16
N ASP A 124 -12.83 -1.37 -1.89
CA ASP A 124 -14.28 -1.52 -1.86
C ASP A 124 -14.76 -2.13 -0.54
N TYR A 125 -14.09 -3.16 -0.03
CA TYR A 125 -14.42 -3.78 1.24
C TYR A 125 -14.36 -2.80 2.42
N PHE A 126 -13.35 -1.95 2.43
CA PHE A 126 -13.21 -0.92 3.47
C PHE A 126 -14.01 0.35 3.19
N GLY A 127 -14.65 0.49 2.03
CA GLY A 127 -15.52 1.61 1.68
C GLY A 127 -14.78 2.94 1.55
N ILE A 128 -13.54 2.93 1.10
CA ILE A 128 -12.68 4.12 1.02
C ILE A 128 -12.56 4.71 -0.39
N ARG A 129 -13.18 4.11 -1.39
CA ARG A 129 -13.04 4.48 -2.81
C ARG A 129 -13.44 5.93 -3.06
N GLU A 130 -14.64 6.32 -2.67
CA GLU A 130 -15.16 7.65 -2.96
C GLU A 130 -14.28 8.73 -2.33
N LYS A 131 -13.94 8.56 -1.05
CA LYS A 131 -13.05 9.47 -0.34
C LYS A 131 -11.69 9.63 -1.03
N LEU A 132 -11.12 8.53 -1.51
CA LEU A 132 -9.83 8.58 -2.20
C LEU A 132 -9.93 9.23 -3.58
N LEU A 133 -11.01 8.99 -4.32
CA LEU A 133 -11.23 9.63 -5.62
C LEU A 133 -11.41 11.15 -5.51
N GLU A 134 -11.93 11.66 -4.40
CA GLU A 134 -12.08 13.09 -4.18
C GLU A 134 -10.73 13.82 -4.00
N VAL A 135 -9.73 13.14 -3.42
CA VAL A 135 -8.46 13.76 -3.05
C VAL A 135 -7.29 13.42 -3.98
N LEU A 136 -7.43 12.37 -4.77
CA LEU A 136 -6.35 11.93 -5.66
C LEU A 136 -6.30 12.71 -6.97
N PRO A 137 -5.11 13.09 -7.44
CA PRO A 137 -4.97 13.76 -8.71
C PRO A 137 -5.38 12.85 -9.86
N GLU A 138 -6.15 13.41 -10.81
CA GLU A 138 -6.48 12.70 -12.04
C GLU A 138 -5.27 12.69 -12.99
N LYS A 139 -4.95 11.51 -13.53
CA LYS A 139 -3.90 11.39 -14.54
C LYS A 139 -4.40 12.05 -15.83
N LYS A 140 -3.89 13.24 -16.14
CA LYS A 140 -4.09 13.85 -17.45
C LYS A 140 -3.43 12.94 -18.51
N ARG A 141 -4.13 12.76 -19.61
CA ARG A 141 -3.66 12.01 -20.80
C ARG A 141 -2.40 12.63 -21.37
#